data_7ce1b6e1698e534a9a0235654d67dc80
#
_entry.id   7ce1b6e1698e534a9a0235654d67dc80
#
_cell.length_a   1.000
_cell.length_b   1.000
_cell.length_c   1.000
_cell.angle_alpha   90.00
_cell.angle_beta   90.00
_cell.angle_gamma   90.00
#
_symmetry.space_group_name_H-M   'P 1'
#
loop_
_entity.id
_entity.type
_entity.pdbx_description
1 polymer ?
#
loop_
_entity_poly.entity_id
_entity_poly.type
_entity_poly.pdbx_seq_one_letter_code
_entity_poly.pdbx_strand_id
1 'polypeptide(L)'
;MSPAVILYNSTDTFIIYWFIYELQIWVPPMTLGNPSSVITDMNKDRCGVRVLYNGTLIWTPGDVLYSRCEYNIYSYPFDHQHCYLAFLPWPYLANEVRLVITDKTVETPFFNKHGEWYLEESSTKNRLEYSMSLAEFKFHIVRRSEYFVVNVILPIALLCFLNLVVFLIPVESGERISYTITVLLSFAVFMTLVNDTIPKTSSPMSLLCYYLALLFAGSVFVMVTVAVNMAFYFRDEARPIPKLYLSLVLLFRKSSIQQSETAPSNNNTVNVIDLTDEKMTLEGKLQSETEKYTQPNIYSVITWKHVANTVDKLGFIIFFLYFLSLSVGMMVYLWQSSHKQIDIN
;
A
#
# COMPACT_ATOMS: atom_id res chain seq x y z
N MET A 1 -17.08 60.75 -6.90
CA MET A 1 -15.96 60.27 -7.72
C MET A 1 -16.54 59.83 -9.06
N SER A 2 -16.07 60.40 -10.17
CA SER A 2 -16.60 60.06 -11.50
C SER A 2 -16.26 58.64 -11.87
N PRO A 3 -17.19 57.85 -12.42
CA PRO A 3 -16.92 56.48 -12.85
C PRO A 3 -15.86 56.53 -13.95
N ALA A 4 -14.83 55.70 -13.81
CA ALA A 4 -13.82 55.54 -14.86
C ALA A 4 -14.40 54.78 -16.04
N VAL A 5 -14.54 55.46 -17.19
CA VAL A 5 -14.94 54.82 -18.46
C VAL A 5 -13.70 54.31 -19.15
N ILE A 6 -13.58 53.01 -19.32
CA ILE A 6 -12.52 52.41 -20.15
C ILE A 6 -13.13 51.97 -21.47
N LEU A 7 -12.75 52.72 -22.55
CA LEU A 7 -13.09 52.32 -23.92
C LEU A 7 -12.06 51.33 -24.42
N TYR A 8 -12.48 50.10 -24.66
CA TYR A 8 -11.66 49.09 -25.31
C TYR A 8 -12.09 48.91 -26.78
N ASN A 9 -11.17 49.14 -27.69
CA ASN A 9 -11.42 49.02 -29.12
C ASN A 9 -10.86 47.67 -29.58
N SER A 10 -11.72 46.66 -29.76
CA SER A 10 -11.40 45.48 -30.57
C SER A 10 -12.32 45.54 -31.80
N THR A 11 -11.70 45.59 -32.96
CA THR A 11 -12.27 45.51 -34.30
C THR A 11 -13.80 45.35 -34.36
N ASP A 12 -14.49 46.46 -34.66
CA ASP A 12 -15.88 46.63 -35.08
C ASP A 12 -17.02 46.63 -34.05
N THR A 13 -16.77 46.58 -32.74
CA THR A 13 -17.83 46.79 -31.74
C THR A 13 -17.32 47.60 -30.56
N PHE A 14 -17.84 48.84 -30.39
CA PHE A 14 -17.58 49.64 -29.21
C PHE A 14 -18.33 49.04 -28.02
N ILE A 15 -17.65 48.34 -27.15
CA ILE A 15 -18.21 47.81 -25.89
C ILE A 15 -17.86 48.82 -24.80
N ILE A 16 -18.85 49.57 -24.29
CA ILE A 16 -18.67 50.53 -23.20
C ILE A 16 -18.82 49.74 -21.91
N TYR A 17 -17.74 49.61 -21.15
CA TYR A 17 -17.74 49.04 -19.82
C TYR A 17 -17.68 50.17 -18.79
N TRP A 18 -18.61 50.18 -17.83
CA TRP A 18 -18.57 51.02 -16.66
C TRP A 18 -18.11 50.17 -15.48
N PHE A 19 -16.98 50.56 -14.86
CA PHE A 19 -16.55 49.93 -13.62
C PHE A 19 -17.20 50.70 -12.47
N ILE A 20 -18.09 50.06 -11.74
CA ILE A 20 -18.75 50.60 -10.56
C ILE A 20 -18.32 49.79 -9.36
N TYR A 21 -18.00 50.48 -8.27
CA TYR A 21 -17.69 49.77 -7.02
C TYR A 21 -18.95 49.11 -6.47
N GLU A 22 -18.83 47.91 -5.91
CA GLU A 22 -19.91 47.06 -5.39
C GLU A 22 -20.81 47.80 -4.37
N LEU A 23 -20.27 48.75 -3.61
CA LEU A 23 -21.02 49.58 -2.67
C LEU A 23 -22.16 50.39 -3.32
N GLN A 24 -22.22 50.51 -4.65
CA GLN A 24 -23.22 51.29 -5.40
C GLN A 24 -24.26 50.41 -6.13
N ILE A 25 -24.02 49.08 -6.17
CA ILE A 25 -24.89 48.14 -6.85
C ILE A 25 -25.15 46.98 -5.90
N TRP A 26 -26.41 46.52 -5.87
CA TRP A 26 -26.74 45.32 -5.14
C TRP A 26 -26.20 44.08 -5.88
N VAL A 27 -25.44 43.26 -5.15
CA VAL A 27 -24.92 41.98 -5.59
C VAL A 27 -25.39 40.91 -4.58
N PRO A 28 -25.90 39.75 -5.05
CA PRO A 28 -26.32 38.70 -4.13
C PRO A 28 -25.14 38.22 -3.28
N PRO A 29 -25.30 38.07 -1.94
CA PRO A 29 -24.25 37.53 -1.08
C PRO A 29 -24.03 36.06 -1.41
N MET A 30 -22.95 35.77 -2.10
CA MET A 30 -22.58 34.39 -2.47
C MET A 30 -21.73 33.76 -1.37
N THR A 31 -22.15 32.63 -0.87
CA THR A 31 -21.46 31.86 0.17
C THR A 31 -21.21 30.45 -0.28
N LEU A 32 -20.17 29.82 0.31
CA LEU A 32 -19.90 28.39 0.12
C LEU A 32 -20.78 27.57 1.09
N GLY A 33 -21.58 26.66 0.58
CA GLY A 33 -22.51 25.82 1.37
C GLY A 33 -21.83 24.66 2.12
N ASN A 34 -20.61 24.27 1.73
CA ASN A 34 -19.83 23.23 2.38
C ASN A 34 -18.46 23.72 2.86
N PRO A 35 -18.37 24.79 3.66
CA PRO A 35 -17.09 25.32 4.12
C PRO A 35 -16.43 24.39 5.13
N SER A 36 -15.08 24.35 5.14
CA SER A 36 -14.31 23.63 6.16
C SER A 36 -14.12 24.43 7.45
N SER A 37 -14.33 25.74 7.38
CA SER A 37 -14.18 26.71 8.48
C SER A 37 -15.41 27.62 8.60
N VAL A 38 -15.21 28.88 8.83
CA VAL A 38 -16.28 29.87 8.96
C VAL A 38 -16.93 30.16 7.60
N ILE A 39 -18.26 30.32 7.61
CA ILE A 39 -18.98 30.78 6.44
C ILE A 39 -18.64 32.24 6.22
N THR A 40 -18.08 32.57 5.06
CA THR A 40 -17.75 33.93 4.64
C THR A 40 -18.43 34.24 3.32
N ASP A 41 -18.86 35.48 3.17
CA ASP A 41 -19.32 35.98 1.89
C ASP A 41 -18.12 36.14 0.94
N MET A 42 -18.29 35.76 -0.32
CA MET A 42 -17.23 35.93 -1.32
C MET A 42 -16.93 37.44 -1.51
N ASN A 43 -15.73 37.79 -1.20
CA ASN A 43 -14.96 39.02 -1.41
C ASN A 43 -15.73 40.26 -1.94
N LYS A 44 -16.76 40.71 -1.17
CA LYS A 44 -17.63 41.83 -1.52
C LYS A 44 -16.88 43.16 -1.74
N ASP A 45 -15.84 43.39 -0.95
CA ASP A 45 -15.23 44.71 -0.84
C ASP A 45 -14.13 44.98 -1.88
N ARG A 46 -13.79 44.03 -2.72
CA ARG A 46 -12.61 44.08 -3.62
C ARG A 46 -12.91 43.90 -5.11
N CYS A 47 -14.12 43.51 -5.48
CA CYS A 47 -14.47 43.25 -6.86
C CYS A 47 -15.29 44.38 -7.48
N GLY A 48 -14.81 44.86 -8.61
CA GLY A 48 -15.60 45.79 -9.43
C GLY A 48 -16.65 45.04 -10.24
N VAL A 49 -17.80 45.64 -10.43
CA VAL A 49 -18.87 45.15 -11.32
C VAL A 49 -18.74 45.86 -12.66
N ARG A 50 -18.73 45.10 -13.74
CA ARG A 50 -18.77 45.63 -15.11
C ARG A 50 -20.22 45.70 -15.57
N VAL A 51 -20.64 46.83 -16.08
CA VAL A 51 -21.98 47.01 -16.64
C VAL A 51 -21.87 47.07 -18.16
N LEU A 52 -22.58 46.21 -18.84
CA LEU A 52 -22.67 46.19 -20.30
C LEU A 52 -23.76 47.20 -20.75
N TYR A 53 -23.70 47.64 -22.01
CA TYR A 53 -24.66 48.54 -22.61
C TYR A 53 -26.10 48.02 -22.61
N ASN A 54 -26.29 46.70 -22.59
CA ASN A 54 -27.59 46.06 -22.53
C ASN A 54 -28.16 45.91 -21.09
N GLY A 55 -27.48 46.46 -20.10
CA GLY A 55 -27.84 46.37 -18.70
C GLY A 55 -27.35 45.15 -17.96
N THR A 56 -26.64 44.24 -18.64
CA THR A 56 -26.07 43.06 -18.00
C THR A 56 -24.93 43.46 -17.06
N LEU A 57 -24.98 42.96 -15.84
CA LEU A 57 -23.91 43.13 -14.84
C LEU A 57 -23.00 41.91 -14.86
N ILE A 58 -21.69 42.14 -14.96
CA ILE A 58 -20.70 41.07 -14.85
C ILE A 58 -19.91 41.29 -13.58
N TRP A 59 -20.05 40.36 -12.66
CA TRP A 59 -19.35 40.31 -11.39
C TRP A 59 -18.46 39.07 -11.34
N THR A 60 -17.16 39.25 -11.09
CA THR A 60 -16.16 38.17 -11.06
C THR A 60 -15.44 38.18 -9.73
N PRO A 61 -16.09 37.65 -8.65
CA PRO A 61 -15.44 37.56 -7.36
C PRO A 61 -14.28 36.56 -7.43
N GLY A 62 -13.17 36.89 -6.79
CA GLY A 62 -12.02 36.01 -6.64
C GLY A 62 -11.72 35.79 -5.18
N ASP A 63 -11.70 34.56 -4.69
CA ASP A 63 -11.40 34.26 -3.31
C ASP A 63 -10.69 32.90 -3.18
N VAL A 64 -10.04 32.65 -2.03
CA VAL A 64 -9.49 31.37 -1.66
C VAL A 64 -10.50 30.63 -0.80
N LEU A 65 -11.06 29.58 -1.35
CA LEU A 65 -12.13 28.83 -0.71
C LEU A 65 -11.62 27.54 -0.07
N TYR A 66 -12.03 27.29 1.16
CA TYR A 66 -11.75 26.07 1.90
C TYR A 66 -13.03 25.25 2.06
N SER A 67 -13.13 24.15 1.34
CA SER A 67 -14.31 23.27 1.37
C SER A 67 -14.04 21.98 2.10
N ARG A 68 -15.09 21.35 2.62
CA ARG A 68 -15.07 19.98 3.10
C ARG A 68 -15.30 19.03 1.94
N CYS A 69 -14.45 18.03 1.85
CA CYS A 69 -14.63 16.90 0.94
C CYS A 69 -14.61 15.60 1.74
N GLU A 70 -15.55 14.71 1.47
CA GLU A 70 -15.56 13.37 2.06
C GLU A 70 -14.55 12.49 1.33
N TYR A 71 -13.47 12.14 2.01
CA TYR A 71 -12.40 11.33 1.46
C TYR A 71 -12.72 9.85 1.59
N ASN A 72 -12.69 9.15 0.46
CA ASN A 72 -12.67 7.69 0.44
C ASN A 72 -11.24 7.20 0.26
N ILE A 73 -10.59 6.82 1.36
CA ILE A 73 -9.19 6.36 1.37
C ILE A 73 -9.05 4.84 1.30
N TYR A 74 -10.12 4.10 1.01
CA TYR A 74 -10.07 2.64 1.03
C TYR A 74 -8.99 2.07 0.10
N SER A 75 -8.89 2.62 -1.12
CA SER A 75 -7.90 2.23 -2.14
C SER A 75 -6.60 3.04 -2.10
N TYR A 76 -6.34 3.79 -1.04
CA TYR A 76 -5.12 4.58 -0.92
C TYR A 76 -3.87 3.73 -1.17
N PRO A 77 -2.88 4.16 -1.98
CA PRO A 77 -2.68 5.48 -2.61
C PRO A 77 -3.25 5.63 -4.04
N PHE A 78 -4.04 4.69 -4.51
CA PHE A 78 -4.69 4.72 -5.83
C PHE A 78 -6.15 5.18 -5.69
N ASP A 79 -6.37 6.17 -4.85
CA ASP A 79 -7.69 6.69 -4.52
C ASP A 79 -8.12 7.79 -5.50
N HIS A 80 -9.40 7.77 -5.82
CA HIS A 80 -10.11 8.77 -6.58
C HIS A 80 -11.07 9.50 -5.64
N GLN A 81 -11.11 10.81 -5.72
CA GLN A 81 -11.93 11.63 -4.84
C GLN A 81 -12.94 12.45 -5.64
N HIS A 82 -14.18 12.49 -5.17
CA HIS A 82 -15.26 13.27 -5.72
C HIS A 82 -15.57 14.44 -4.78
N CYS A 83 -14.99 15.59 -5.06
CA CYS A 83 -15.19 16.78 -4.27
C CYS A 83 -16.17 17.72 -4.98
N TYR A 84 -16.90 18.53 -4.22
CA TYR A 84 -17.80 19.51 -4.79
C TYR A 84 -17.67 20.85 -4.04
N LEU A 85 -17.96 21.93 -4.76
CA LEU A 85 -18.17 23.28 -4.22
C LEU A 85 -19.63 23.64 -4.48
N ALA A 86 -20.38 23.91 -3.44
CA ALA A 86 -21.79 24.33 -3.55
C ALA A 86 -21.90 25.81 -3.19
N PHE A 87 -22.26 26.64 -4.15
CA PHE A 87 -22.50 28.06 -3.93
C PHE A 87 -23.97 28.34 -3.78
N LEU A 88 -24.33 29.20 -2.84
CA LEU A 88 -25.69 29.64 -2.61
C LEU A 88 -25.75 31.13 -2.24
N PRO A 89 -26.84 31.84 -2.64
CA PRO A 89 -27.04 33.25 -2.28
C PRO A 89 -27.68 33.34 -0.90
N TRP A 90 -26.92 33.18 0.16
CA TRP A 90 -27.44 33.23 1.53
C TRP A 90 -27.84 34.67 1.95
N PRO A 91 -29.05 34.94 2.51
CA PRO A 91 -30.10 34.01 2.95
C PRO A 91 -31.29 33.88 1.98
N TYR A 92 -31.14 34.22 0.69
CA TYR A 92 -32.23 34.30 -0.27
C TYR A 92 -32.81 32.93 -0.69
N LEU A 93 -34.12 32.91 -0.87
CA LEU A 93 -34.82 31.73 -1.42
C LEU A 93 -34.75 31.71 -2.95
N ALA A 94 -35.02 30.57 -3.56
CA ALA A 94 -34.94 30.37 -5.00
C ALA A 94 -35.99 31.13 -5.82
N ASN A 95 -37.07 31.61 -5.19
CA ASN A 95 -38.05 32.51 -5.78
C ASN A 95 -37.61 33.96 -5.78
N GLU A 96 -36.61 34.32 -4.94
CA GLU A 96 -36.04 35.66 -4.86
C GLU A 96 -34.76 35.77 -5.70
N VAL A 97 -33.82 34.82 -5.51
CA VAL A 97 -32.57 34.75 -6.27
C VAL A 97 -32.35 33.33 -6.78
N ARG A 98 -32.32 33.17 -8.09
CA ARG A 98 -32.07 31.91 -8.75
C ARG A 98 -30.71 31.89 -9.43
N LEU A 99 -29.87 30.92 -9.04
CA LEU A 99 -28.61 30.63 -9.73
C LEU A 99 -28.88 29.71 -10.92
N VAL A 100 -28.29 30.06 -12.06
CA VAL A 100 -28.36 29.23 -13.29
C VAL A 100 -26.95 29.09 -13.82
N ILE A 101 -26.49 27.87 -13.90
CA ILE A 101 -25.22 27.55 -14.53
C ILE A 101 -25.50 27.27 -16.02
N THR A 102 -24.77 27.95 -16.88
CA THR A 102 -24.89 27.81 -18.34
C THR A 102 -24.01 26.70 -18.91
N ASP A 103 -22.82 26.54 -18.33
CA ASP A 103 -21.81 25.61 -18.84
C ASP A 103 -21.85 24.28 -18.08
N LYS A 104 -21.66 23.18 -18.80
CA LYS A 104 -21.66 21.82 -18.23
C LYS A 104 -20.36 21.46 -17.51
N THR A 105 -19.28 22.12 -17.86
CA THR A 105 -17.94 21.89 -17.31
C THR A 105 -17.41 23.17 -16.67
N VAL A 106 -16.49 23.03 -15.74
CA VAL A 106 -15.82 24.17 -15.11
C VAL A 106 -14.65 24.61 -15.98
N GLU A 107 -14.69 25.89 -16.42
CA GLU A 107 -13.53 26.46 -17.10
C GLU A 107 -12.41 26.72 -16.10
N THR A 108 -11.21 26.25 -16.43
CA THR A 108 -10.02 26.35 -15.58
C THR A 108 -8.84 27.02 -16.30
N PRO A 109 -8.99 28.25 -16.81
CA PRO A 109 -7.98 28.90 -17.63
C PRO A 109 -6.65 29.17 -16.90
N PHE A 110 -6.69 29.30 -15.56
CA PHE A 110 -5.53 29.56 -14.71
C PHE A 110 -5.12 28.34 -13.87
N PHE A 111 -5.57 27.14 -14.25
CA PHE A 111 -5.26 25.93 -13.50
C PHE A 111 -3.79 25.57 -13.62
N ASN A 112 -3.10 25.54 -12.49
CA ASN A 112 -1.75 25.00 -12.38
C ASN A 112 -1.80 23.52 -11.97
N LYS A 113 -0.99 22.69 -12.65
CA LYS A 113 -0.92 21.26 -12.33
C LYS A 113 -0.43 21.05 -10.89
N HIS A 114 -1.21 20.34 -10.10
CA HIS A 114 -0.81 19.97 -8.74
C HIS A 114 0.18 18.78 -8.75
N GLY A 115 1.13 18.77 -7.80
CA GLY A 115 2.14 17.71 -7.71
C GLY A 115 1.58 16.35 -7.29
N GLU A 116 0.58 16.33 -6.41
CA GLU A 116 0.01 15.12 -5.81
C GLU A 116 -1.33 14.70 -6.43
N TRP A 117 -2.04 15.63 -7.08
CA TRP A 117 -3.38 15.40 -7.61
C TRP A 117 -3.49 15.76 -9.08
N TYR A 118 -4.27 14.97 -9.77
CA TYR A 118 -4.65 15.21 -11.16
C TYR A 118 -6.16 15.47 -11.22
N LEU A 119 -6.57 16.55 -11.88
CA LEU A 119 -7.97 16.83 -12.18
C LEU A 119 -8.34 16.05 -13.45
N GLU A 120 -9.18 15.04 -13.31
CA GLU A 120 -9.60 14.18 -14.43
C GLU A 120 -10.82 14.76 -15.13
N GLU A 121 -11.86 15.10 -14.35
CA GLU A 121 -13.11 15.61 -14.87
C GLU A 121 -13.69 16.70 -13.95
N SER A 122 -14.43 17.61 -14.55
CA SER A 122 -15.26 18.57 -13.81
C SER A 122 -16.66 18.62 -14.42
N SER A 123 -17.65 18.77 -13.58
CA SER A 123 -19.04 18.90 -14.00
C SER A 123 -19.77 19.91 -13.15
N THR A 124 -20.85 20.44 -13.68
CA THR A 124 -21.66 21.45 -13.02
C THR A 124 -23.11 20.99 -12.91
N LYS A 125 -23.78 21.36 -11.82
CA LYS A 125 -25.19 21.02 -11.62
C LYS A 125 -25.93 22.13 -10.87
N ASN A 126 -27.09 22.52 -11.39
CA ASN A 126 -28.05 23.33 -10.64
C ASN A 126 -28.83 22.42 -9.69
N ARG A 127 -28.91 22.78 -8.41
CA ARG A 127 -29.64 22.04 -7.39
C ARG A 127 -30.57 22.97 -6.63
N LEU A 128 -31.72 22.45 -6.26
CA LEU A 128 -32.63 23.13 -5.34
C LEU A 128 -32.66 22.34 -4.04
N GLU A 129 -32.26 22.97 -2.94
CA GLU A 129 -32.22 22.35 -1.63
C GLU A 129 -32.72 23.32 -0.58
N TYR A 130 -33.63 22.87 0.28
CA TYR A 130 -34.29 23.71 1.31
C TYR A 130 -34.87 25.01 0.75
N SER A 131 -35.46 24.94 -0.45
CA SER A 131 -35.99 26.11 -1.17
C SER A 131 -34.94 27.17 -1.56
N MET A 132 -33.66 26.87 -1.47
CA MET A 132 -32.57 27.73 -1.95
C MET A 132 -32.03 27.20 -3.28
N SER A 133 -31.56 28.12 -4.13
CA SER A 133 -30.92 27.77 -5.40
C SER A 133 -29.42 27.57 -5.18
N LEU A 134 -28.91 26.36 -5.49
CA LEU A 134 -27.49 26.03 -5.37
C LEU A 134 -26.85 25.84 -6.74
N ALA A 135 -25.65 26.37 -6.89
CA ALA A 135 -24.75 26.10 -7.99
C ALA A 135 -23.64 25.13 -7.50
N GLU A 136 -23.70 23.89 -7.94
CA GLU A 136 -22.79 22.82 -7.53
C GLU A 136 -21.75 22.57 -8.63
N PHE A 137 -20.47 22.67 -8.27
CA PHE A 137 -19.33 22.39 -9.12
C PHE A 137 -18.63 21.15 -8.58
N LYS A 138 -18.62 20.09 -9.37
CA LYS A 138 -18.03 18.79 -9.00
C LYS A 138 -16.68 18.63 -9.67
N PHE A 139 -15.74 18.08 -8.92
CA PHE A 139 -14.39 17.81 -9.36
C PHE A 139 -14.06 16.36 -9.08
N HIS A 140 -13.66 15.64 -10.11
CA HIS A 140 -13.09 14.31 -9.99
C HIS A 140 -11.56 14.45 -10.00
N ILE A 141 -10.94 14.13 -8.87
CA ILE A 141 -9.49 14.25 -8.70
C ILE A 141 -8.90 12.88 -8.38
N VAL A 142 -7.77 12.57 -9.01
CA VAL A 142 -7.04 11.31 -8.89
C VAL A 142 -5.69 11.57 -8.28
N ARG A 143 -5.30 10.74 -7.32
CA ARG A 143 -3.98 10.87 -6.67
C ARG A 143 -2.87 10.36 -7.56
N ARG A 144 -1.74 11.07 -7.58
CA ARG A 144 -0.49 10.63 -8.20
C ARG A 144 0.24 9.71 -7.25
N SER A 145 0.22 8.41 -7.55
CA SER A 145 0.71 7.36 -6.66
C SER A 145 2.21 7.08 -6.81
N GLU A 146 2.90 7.62 -7.83
CA GLU A 146 4.28 7.29 -8.17
C GLU A 146 5.25 7.51 -7.00
N TYR A 147 5.14 8.68 -6.36
CA TYR A 147 5.95 9.02 -5.20
C TYR A 147 5.75 8.01 -4.05
N PHE A 148 4.51 7.62 -3.82
CA PHE A 148 4.15 6.68 -2.77
C PHE A 148 4.67 5.27 -3.05
N VAL A 149 4.57 4.81 -4.29
CA VAL A 149 5.09 3.49 -4.70
C VAL A 149 6.58 3.38 -4.41
N VAL A 150 7.36 4.39 -4.77
CA VAL A 150 8.82 4.35 -4.55
C VAL A 150 9.18 4.49 -3.07
N ASN A 151 8.52 5.37 -2.33
CA ASN A 151 8.93 5.68 -0.95
C ASN A 151 8.28 4.79 0.11
N VAL A 152 7.20 4.08 -0.20
CA VAL A 152 6.51 3.22 0.75
C VAL A 152 6.56 1.75 0.33
N ILE A 153 6.11 1.42 -0.88
CA ILE A 153 6.01 0.01 -1.29
C ILE A 153 7.39 -0.64 -1.43
N LEU A 154 8.36 0.06 -2.02
CA LEU A 154 9.72 -0.47 -2.19
C LEU A 154 10.40 -0.80 -0.86
N PRO A 155 10.46 0.10 0.15
CA PRO A 155 11.04 -0.23 1.44
C PRO A 155 10.33 -1.38 2.17
N ILE A 156 9.00 -1.47 2.07
CA ILE A 156 8.23 -2.59 2.63
C ILE A 156 8.67 -3.91 2.00
N ALA A 157 8.79 -3.96 0.67
CA ALA A 157 9.23 -5.16 -0.04
C ALA A 157 10.65 -5.58 0.40
N LEU A 158 11.56 -4.63 0.58
CA LEU A 158 12.91 -4.88 1.09
C LEU A 158 12.88 -5.41 2.52
N LEU A 159 12.06 -4.84 3.41
CA LEU A 159 11.91 -5.32 4.78
C LEU A 159 11.33 -6.74 4.83
N CYS A 160 10.36 -7.08 3.97
CA CYS A 160 9.85 -8.45 3.84
C CYS A 160 10.95 -9.41 3.37
N PHE A 161 11.77 -9.00 2.41
CA PHE A 161 12.92 -9.80 1.96
C PHE A 161 13.93 -10.01 3.10
N LEU A 162 14.29 -8.97 3.85
CA LEU A 162 15.18 -9.07 5.00
C LEU A 162 14.65 -10.01 6.08
N ASN A 163 13.32 -10.05 6.31
CA ASN A 163 12.73 -11.03 7.22
C ASN A 163 13.00 -12.48 6.80
N LEU A 164 13.05 -12.76 5.50
CA LEU A 164 13.31 -14.10 5.00
C LEU A 164 14.80 -14.49 5.08
N VAL A 165 15.70 -13.52 4.97
CA VAL A 165 17.16 -13.74 5.06
C VAL A 165 17.56 -14.37 6.38
N VAL A 166 16.80 -14.16 7.47
CA VAL A 166 17.10 -14.74 8.79
C VAL A 166 17.20 -16.27 8.75
N PHE A 167 16.43 -16.95 7.89
CA PHE A 167 16.47 -18.41 7.77
C PHE A 167 17.73 -18.92 7.05
N LEU A 168 18.48 -18.03 6.37
CA LEU A 168 19.75 -18.35 5.72
C LEU A 168 20.94 -18.18 6.66
N ILE A 169 20.78 -17.45 7.78
CA ILE A 169 21.84 -17.23 8.76
C ILE A 169 22.02 -18.50 9.58
N PRO A 170 23.25 -19.04 9.71
CA PRO A 170 23.51 -20.23 10.53
C PRO A 170 23.15 -19.99 12.00
N VAL A 171 22.54 -20.98 12.65
CA VAL A 171 22.17 -20.89 14.08
C VAL A 171 23.42 -20.72 14.95
N GLU A 172 24.54 -21.30 14.53
CA GLU A 172 25.83 -21.27 15.23
C GLU A 172 26.45 -19.87 15.35
N SER A 173 26.05 -18.93 14.49
CA SER A 173 26.58 -17.57 14.51
C SER A 173 26.24 -16.78 15.77
N GLY A 174 25.17 -17.16 16.49
CA GLY A 174 24.67 -16.43 17.66
C GLY A 174 23.94 -15.10 17.34
N GLU A 175 24.09 -14.56 16.12
CA GLU A 175 23.60 -13.25 15.73
C GLU A 175 22.14 -13.25 15.21
N ARG A 176 21.55 -14.42 15.09
CA ARG A 176 20.25 -14.61 14.46
C ARG A 176 19.11 -13.88 15.15
N ILE A 177 19.10 -13.90 16.50
CA ILE A 177 18.08 -13.19 17.29
C ILE A 177 18.27 -11.68 17.18
N SER A 178 19.52 -11.21 17.30
CA SER A 178 19.87 -9.78 17.17
C SER A 178 19.41 -9.23 15.81
N TYR A 179 19.71 -9.95 14.73
CA TYR A 179 19.26 -9.61 13.38
C TYR A 179 17.73 -9.52 13.29
N THR A 180 17.02 -10.52 13.81
CA THR A 180 15.54 -10.56 13.72
C THR A 180 14.90 -9.41 14.49
N ILE A 181 15.41 -9.09 15.69
CA ILE A 181 14.93 -7.93 16.47
C ILE A 181 15.19 -6.62 15.73
N THR A 182 16.35 -6.47 15.09
CA THR A 182 16.69 -5.27 14.32
C THR A 182 15.76 -5.08 13.13
N VAL A 183 15.44 -6.14 12.39
CA VAL A 183 14.49 -6.09 11.27
C VAL A 183 13.09 -5.75 11.77
N LEU A 184 12.64 -6.37 12.87
CA LEU A 184 11.34 -6.08 13.48
C LEU A 184 11.23 -4.62 13.93
N LEU A 185 12.28 -4.10 14.59
CA LEU A 185 12.32 -2.70 15.00
C LEU A 185 12.28 -1.75 13.80
N SER A 186 13.07 -2.04 12.75
CA SER A 186 13.06 -1.28 11.50
C SER A 186 11.66 -1.25 10.88
N PHE A 187 10.96 -2.38 10.90
CA PHE A 187 9.59 -2.47 10.41
C PHE A 187 8.62 -1.63 11.25
N ALA A 188 8.73 -1.67 12.58
CA ALA A 188 7.90 -0.87 13.48
C ALA A 188 8.10 0.64 13.27
N VAL A 189 9.35 1.10 13.16
CA VAL A 189 9.68 2.50 12.87
C VAL A 189 9.13 2.91 11.51
N PHE A 190 9.32 2.09 10.49
CA PHE A 190 8.81 2.38 9.16
C PHE A 190 7.28 2.46 9.13
N MET A 191 6.59 1.57 9.85
CA MET A 191 5.13 1.58 9.98
C MET A 191 4.62 2.89 10.61
N THR A 192 5.32 3.44 11.61
CA THR A 192 4.94 4.73 12.22
C THR A 192 5.07 5.88 11.21
N LEU A 193 6.14 5.91 10.41
CA LEU A 193 6.34 6.92 9.37
C LEU A 193 5.25 6.87 8.31
N VAL A 194 4.86 5.66 7.87
CA VAL A 194 3.78 5.50 6.89
C VAL A 194 2.43 5.92 7.46
N ASN A 195 2.13 5.59 8.73
CA ASN A 195 0.89 5.99 9.38
C ASN A 195 0.73 7.52 9.47
N ASP A 196 1.81 8.27 9.56
CA ASP A 196 1.76 9.74 9.57
C ASP A 196 1.46 10.34 8.18
N THR A 197 1.69 9.59 7.10
CA THR A 197 1.39 10.03 5.73
C THR A 197 -0.06 9.71 5.31
N ILE A 198 -0.74 8.80 6.00
CA ILE A 198 -2.11 8.39 5.68
C ILE A 198 -3.10 9.33 6.38
N PRO A 199 -4.15 9.81 5.68
CA PRO A 199 -5.21 10.59 6.31
C PRO A 199 -5.84 9.83 7.48
N LYS A 200 -5.96 10.48 8.65
CA LYS A 200 -6.50 9.86 9.89
C LYS A 200 -8.02 9.78 9.84
N THR A 201 -8.57 8.91 9.01
CA THR A 201 -10.01 8.63 8.95
C THR A 201 -10.27 7.16 9.27
N SER A 202 -11.37 6.90 9.98
CA SER A 202 -11.75 5.53 10.38
C SER A 202 -12.80 4.91 9.46
N SER A 203 -13.45 5.72 8.61
CA SER A 203 -14.57 5.26 7.78
C SER A 203 -14.50 5.87 6.38
N PRO A 204 -14.11 5.08 5.39
CA PRO A 204 -13.52 3.74 5.46
C PRO A 204 -12.02 3.76 5.82
N MET A 205 -11.56 2.72 6.49
CA MET A 205 -10.13 2.55 6.76
C MET A 205 -9.38 2.08 5.50
N SER A 206 -8.16 2.56 5.30
CA SER A 206 -7.35 2.18 4.14
C SER A 206 -6.96 0.70 4.17
N LEU A 207 -7.07 0.01 3.04
CA LEU A 207 -6.60 -1.37 2.85
C LEU A 207 -5.10 -1.49 3.13
N LEU A 208 -4.33 -0.45 2.85
CA LEU A 208 -2.91 -0.39 3.15
C LEU A 208 -2.61 -0.58 4.64
N CYS A 209 -3.45 0.00 5.53
CA CYS A 209 -3.28 -0.18 6.99
C CYS A 209 -3.42 -1.64 7.40
N TYR A 210 -4.40 -2.36 6.85
CA TYR A 210 -4.56 -3.80 7.12
C TYR A 210 -3.40 -4.61 6.57
N TYR A 211 -2.93 -4.29 5.37
CA TYR A 211 -1.77 -4.94 4.76
C TYR A 211 -0.52 -4.78 5.63
N LEU A 212 -0.22 -3.55 6.07
CA LEU A 212 0.92 -3.27 6.95
C LEU A 212 0.81 -4.00 8.30
N ALA A 213 -0.37 -4.03 8.89
CA ALA A 213 -0.61 -4.74 10.16
C ALA A 213 -0.37 -6.26 10.00
N LEU A 214 -0.82 -6.87 8.90
CA LEU A 214 -0.59 -8.28 8.62
C LEU A 214 0.89 -8.58 8.37
N LEU A 215 1.60 -7.73 7.62
CA LEU A 215 3.04 -7.89 7.40
C LEU A 215 3.82 -7.79 8.72
N PHE A 216 3.47 -6.84 9.57
CA PHE A 216 4.09 -6.69 10.90
C PHE A 216 3.83 -7.92 11.78
N ALA A 217 2.58 -8.40 11.83
CA ALA A 217 2.24 -9.63 12.53
C ALA A 217 3.05 -10.83 12.00
N GLY A 218 3.21 -10.95 10.68
CA GLY A 218 4.07 -11.96 10.05
C GLY A 218 5.52 -11.87 10.55
N SER A 219 6.08 -10.67 10.66
CA SER A 219 7.44 -10.45 11.18
C SER A 219 7.59 -10.89 12.64
N VAL A 220 6.57 -10.66 13.47
CA VAL A 220 6.52 -11.16 14.85
C VAL A 220 6.52 -12.69 14.87
N PHE A 221 5.75 -13.34 14.01
CA PHE A 221 5.75 -14.81 13.90
C PHE A 221 7.08 -15.36 13.40
N VAL A 222 7.77 -14.68 12.48
CA VAL A 222 9.15 -15.03 12.10
C VAL A 222 10.06 -15.00 13.32
N MET A 223 10.04 -13.95 14.11
CA MET A 223 10.83 -13.83 15.33
C MET A 223 10.56 -14.99 16.30
N VAL A 224 9.30 -15.30 16.58
CA VAL A 224 8.91 -16.43 17.45
C VAL A 224 9.42 -17.75 16.91
N THR A 225 9.28 -18.00 15.60
CA THR A 225 9.75 -19.20 14.94
C THR A 225 11.28 -19.35 15.06
N VAL A 226 12.03 -18.27 14.86
CA VAL A 226 13.49 -18.26 15.01
C VAL A 226 13.90 -18.56 16.45
N ALA A 227 13.23 -17.97 17.44
CA ALA A 227 13.51 -18.22 18.86
C ALA A 227 13.24 -19.68 19.25
N VAL A 228 12.12 -20.25 18.81
CA VAL A 228 11.78 -21.66 19.03
C VAL A 228 12.78 -22.58 18.34
N ASN A 229 13.18 -22.26 17.11
CA ASN A 229 14.16 -23.04 16.36
C ASN A 229 15.53 -23.06 17.04
N MET A 230 15.96 -21.93 17.58
CA MET A 230 17.20 -21.82 18.36
C MET A 230 17.13 -22.67 19.64
N ALA A 231 15.98 -22.70 20.32
CA ALA A 231 15.76 -23.56 21.48
C ALA A 231 15.81 -25.05 21.12
N PHE A 232 15.41 -25.44 19.90
CA PHE A 232 15.57 -26.83 19.43
C PHE A 232 17.03 -27.15 19.09
N TYR A 233 17.75 -26.22 18.47
CA TYR A 233 19.13 -26.43 18.07
C TYR A 233 20.06 -26.67 19.26
N PHE A 234 19.92 -25.90 20.35
CA PHE A 234 20.73 -26.01 21.57
C PHE A 234 20.19 -27.03 22.58
N ARG A 235 19.19 -27.84 22.19
CA ARG A 235 18.60 -28.83 23.07
C ARG A 235 19.50 -30.03 23.21
N ASP A 236 19.55 -30.56 24.46
CA ASP A 236 20.34 -31.73 24.82
C ASP A 236 19.99 -32.94 23.96
N GLU A 237 20.98 -33.59 23.35
CA GLU A 237 20.79 -34.75 22.47
C GLU A 237 20.23 -36.00 23.22
N ALA A 238 20.39 -36.04 24.56
CA ALA A 238 19.85 -37.11 25.40
C ALA A 238 18.29 -37.12 25.49
N ARG A 239 17.62 -36.05 25.08
CA ARG A 239 16.15 -35.96 25.15
C ARG A 239 15.51 -36.63 23.93
N PRO A 240 14.49 -37.52 24.12
CA PRO A 240 13.80 -38.16 23.03
C PRO A 240 13.06 -37.16 22.14
N ILE A 241 13.16 -37.36 20.83
CA ILE A 241 12.46 -36.53 19.85
C ILE A 241 11.00 -37.03 19.75
N PRO A 242 9.99 -36.13 19.91
CA PRO A 242 8.59 -36.49 19.72
C PRO A 242 8.30 -37.00 18.32
N LYS A 243 7.40 -37.98 18.19
CA LYS A 243 7.06 -38.63 16.90
C LYS A 243 6.63 -37.63 15.81
N LEU A 244 6.02 -36.50 16.19
CA LEU A 244 5.60 -35.48 15.27
C LEU A 244 6.77 -34.83 14.51
N TYR A 245 7.85 -34.45 15.21
CA TYR A 245 9.05 -33.87 14.61
C TYR A 245 9.84 -34.89 13.78
N LEU A 246 9.84 -36.13 14.25
CA LEU A 246 10.48 -37.24 13.52
C LEU A 246 9.80 -37.47 12.15
N SER A 247 8.47 -37.47 12.12
CA SER A 247 7.69 -37.59 10.88
C SER A 247 7.98 -36.45 9.90
N LEU A 248 8.07 -35.20 10.41
CA LEU A 248 8.44 -34.03 9.61
C LEU A 248 9.82 -34.16 8.98
N VAL A 249 10.84 -34.55 9.75
CA VAL A 249 12.22 -34.73 9.25
C VAL A 249 12.27 -35.81 8.18
N LEU A 250 11.57 -36.94 8.38
CA LEU A 250 11.52 -38.06 7.42
C LEU A 250 10.85 -37.65 6.10
N LEU A 251 9.80 -36.84 6.15
CA LEU A 251 9.11 -36.33 4.97
C LEU A 251 10.05 -35.50 4.08
N PHE A 252 10.83 -34.59 4.69
CA PHE A 252 11.80 -33.75 3.96
C PHE A 252 13.03 -34.53 3.49
N ARG A 253 13.49 -35.51 4.27
CA ARG A 253 14.62 -36.37 3.89
C ARG A 253 14.26 -37.28 2.70
N LYS A 254 13.05 -37.83 2.63
CA LYS A 254 12.57 -38.64 1.50
C LYS A 254 12.53 -37.85 0.19
N SER A 255 12.13 -36.59 0.24
CA SER A 255 12.14 -35.68 -0.93
C SER A 255 13.57 -35.38 -1.43
N SER A 256 14.55 -35.32 -0.53
CA SER A 256 15.96 -35.02 -0.89
C SER A 256 16.69 -36.23 -1.49
N ILE A 257 16.32 -37.46 -1.12
CA ILE A 257 16.89 -38.69 -1.67
C ILE A 257 16.40 -38.93 -3.09
N GLN A 258 15.14 -38.67 -3.39
CA GLN A 258 14.59 -38.80 -4.73
C GLN A 258 15.22 -37.84 -5.77
N GLN A 259 15.72 -36.69 -5.34
CA GLN A 259 16.45 -35.74 -6.21
C GLN A 259 17.91 -36.18 -6.48
N SER A 260 18.51 -36.99 -5.60
CA SER A 260 19.86 -37.48 -5.77
C SER A 260 19.96 -38.68 -6.71
N GLU A 261 18.87 -39.44 -6.88
CA GLU A 261 18.86 -40.63 -7.79
C GLU A 261 18.71 -40.26 -9.27
N THR A 262 18.41 -39.00 -9.59
CA THR A 262 18.29 -38.50 -10.98
C THR A 262 19.56 -37.85 -11.53
N ALA A 263 20.65 -37.82 -10.76
CA ALA A 263 21.95 -37.36 -11.26
C ALA A 263 22.72 -38.51 -11.91
N PRO A 264 23.26 -38.37 -13.14
CA PRO A 264 23.98 -39.44 -13.83
C PRO A 264 25.25 -39.79 -13.06
N SER A 265 25.37 -41.09 -12.69
CA SER A 265 26.54 -41.71 -12.09
C SER A 265 27.74 -41.58 -13.02
N ASN A 266 28.72 -40.80 -12.64
CA ASN A 266 30.01 -40.73 -13.29
C ASN A 266 30.91 -41.83 -12.66
N ASN A 267 31.00 -42.96 -13.32
CA ASN A 267 31.86 -44.09 -12.93
C ASN A 267 33.34 -43.70 -13.07
N ASN A 268 33.98 -43.32 -11.99
CA ASN A 268 35.43 -43.36 -11.90
C ASN A 268 35.83 -44.61 -11.11
N THR A 269 36.22 -45.62 -11.86
CA THR A 269 36.89 -46.84 -11.39
C THR A 269 38.18 -46.46 -10.65
N VAL A 270 38.19 -46.74 -9.34
CA VAL A 270 39.44 -46.79 -8.57
C VAL A 270 40.01 -48.22 -8.69
N ASN A 271 41.19 -48.33 -9.30
CA ASN A 271 41.95 -49.54 -9.42
C ASN A 271 42.34 -50.09 -8.04
N VAL A 272 41.92 -51.31 -7.75
CA VAL A 272 42.39 -52.08 -6.62
C VAL A 272 43.74 -52.65 -7.00
N ILE A 273 44.79 -52.35 -6.24
CA ILE A 273 46.10 -52.95 -6.35
C ILE A 273 46.06 -54.28 -5.61
N ASP A 274 46.32 -55.31 -6.39
CA ASP A 274 46.51 -56.73 -6.01
C ASP A 274 47.76 -56.90 -5.15
N LEU A 275 47.67 -57.48 -3.99
CA LEU A 275 48.80 -58.10 -3.28
C LEU A 275 48.38 -59.45 -2.84
N THR A 276 48.88 -60.41 -3.61
CA THR A 276 48.92 -61.87 -3.37
C THR A 276 49.84 -62.24 -2.25
N ASP A 277 49.47 -63.40 -1.62
CA ASP A 277 50.24 -64.39 -0.89
C ASP A 277 50.71 -64.14 0.55
N GLU A 278 50.04 -64.79 1.49
CA GLU A 278 50.72 -65.87 2.23
C GLU A 278 49.69 -66.81 2.95
N LYS A 279 49.84 -68.10 2.63
CA LYS A 279 49.18 -69.24 3.32
C LYS A 279 49.74 -69.35 4.73
N MET A 280 48.87 -69.52 5.74
CA MET A 280 49.19 -70.48 6.82
C MET A 280 47.89 -71.02 7.46
N THR A 281 47.73 -72.30 7.36
CA THR A 281 46.75 -73.17 8.00
C THR A 281 46.81 -73.11 9.52
N LEU A 282 45.65 -73.00 10.16
CA LEU A 282 45.37 -73.72 11.42
C LEU A 282 43.87 -73.83 11.64
N GLU A 283 43.44 -75.09 11.70
CA GLU A 283 42.12 -75.56 12.14
C GLU A 283 41.79 -75.05 13.55
N GLY A 284 40.63 -74.59 13.77
CA GLY A 284 40.15 -74.35 15.14
C GLY A 284 38.84 -73.66 15.27
N LYS A 285 37.80 -74.45 15.32
CA LYS A 285 36.49 -74.16 15.92
C LYS A 285 35.60 -73.19 15.21
N LEU A 286 34.65 -73.72 14.47
CA LEU A 286 33.32 -73.15 14.30
C LEU A 286 32.75 -72.73 15.63
N GLN A 287 32.61 -71.43 15.80
CA GLN A 287 31.53 -70.81 16.57
C GLN A 287 30.84 -69.85 15.63
N SER A 288 29.66 -70.25 15.22
CA SER A 288 28.70 -69.41 14.47
C SER A 288 28.21 -68.26 15.36
N GLU A 289 28.93 -67.21 15.37
CA GLU A 289 28.32 -65.85 15.68
C GLU A 289 27.89 -65.29 14.38
N THR A 290 26.64 -65.51 14.02
CA THR A 290 25.89 -64.70 13.12
C THR A 290 25.84 -63.28 13.76
N GLU A 291 26.85 -62.42 13.47
CA GLU A 291 26.68 -60.99 13.59
C GLU A 291 25.48 -60.62 12.71
N LYS A 292 24.33 -60.58 13.36
CA LYS A 292 23.21 -59.82 12.81
C LYS A 292 23.74 -58.41 12.53
N TYR A 293 24.05 -58.11 11.29
CA TYR A 293 24.13 -56.75 10.79
C TYR A 293 22.75 -56.10 11.05
N THR A 294 22.60 -55.62 12.25
CA THR A 294 21.48 -54.75 12.59
C THR A 294 21.67 -53.51 11.73
N GLN A 295 20.91 -53.42 10.66
CA GLN A 295 20.84 -52.16 9.90
C GLN A 295 20.71 -51.02 10.92
N PRO A 296 21.58 -50.01 10.86
CA PRO A 296 21.48 -48.90 11.82
C PRO A 296 20.07 -48.37 11.75
N ASN A 297 19.40 -48.44 12.89
CA ASN A 297 18.01 -48.01 13.03
C ASN A 297 17.98 -46.53 12.60
N ILE A 298 17.39 -46.22 11.44
CA ILE A 298 17.38 -44.87 10.83
C ILE A 298 16.98 -43.80 11.88
N TYR A 299 16.26 -44.24 12.90
CA TYR A 299 15.84 -43.41 14.04
C TYR A 299 16.96 -43.04 15.01
N SER A 300 18.10 -43.79 15.05
CA SER A 300 19.22 -43.48 15.96
C SER A 300 20.17 -42.40 15.43
N VAL A 301 19.99 -41.93 14.19
CA VAL A 301 20.86 -40.95 13.52
C VAL A 301 20.23 -39.55 13.48
N ILE A 302 18.94 -39.41 13.86
CA ILE A 302 18.25 -38.12 13.83
C ILE A 302 18.51 -37.35 15.13
N THR A 303 19.23 -36.23 15.04
CA THR A 303 19.52 -35.32 16.16
C THR A 303 18.58 -34.10 16.14
N TRP A 304 18.51 -33.38 17.26
CA TRP A 304 17.75 -32.09 17.34
C TRP A 304 18.24 -31.06 16.33
N LYS A 305 19.49 -31.11 15.91
CA LYS A 305 20.04 -30.25 14.83
C LYS A 305 19.36 -30.51 13.49
N HIS A 306 19.03 -31.74 13.17
CA HIS A 306 18.28 -32.08 11.96
C HIS A 306 16.84 -31.54 12.01
N VAL A 307 16.22 -31.58 13.20
CA VAL A 307 14.89 -30.97 13.41
C VAL A 307 14.96 -29.46 13.18
N ALA A 308 15.93 -28.78 13.77
CA ALA A 308 16.13 -27.34 13.61
C ALA A 308 16.32 -26.95 12.13
N ASN A 309 17.15 -27.67 11.39
CA ASN A 309 17.38 -27.42 9.97
C ASN A 309 16.12 -27.63 9.11
N THR A 310 15.28 -28.59 9.51
CA THR A 310 13.99 -28.83 8.82
C THR A 310 12.99 -27.72 9.11
N VAL A 311 12.95 -27.23 10.36
CA VAL A 311 12.11 -26.10 10.77
C VAL A 311 12.52 -24.83 10.03
N ASP A 312 13.82 -24.58 9.81
CA ASP A 312 14.30 -23.45 9.02
C ASP A 312 13.82 -23.48 7.57
N LYS A 313 13.95 -24.63 6.91
CA LYS A 313 13.49 -24.79 5.52
C LYS A 313 11.97 -24.61 5.41
N LEU A 314 11.23 -25.20 6.34
CA LEU A 314 9.78 -25.04 6.41
C LEU A 314 9.38 -23.59 6.70
N GLY A 315 10.02 -22.97 7.68
CA GLY A 315 9.80 -21.57 8.03
C GLY A 315 10.04 -20.66 6.82
N PHE A 316 11.16 -20.82 6.13
CA PHE A 316 11.45 -20.08 4.91
C PHE A 316 10.34 -20.21 3.86
N ILE A 317 9.90 -21.44 3.55
CA ILE A 317 8.87 -21.68 2.53
C ILE A 317 7.53 -21.08 2.97
N ILE A 318 7.11 -21.32 4.23
CA ILE A 318 5.83 -20.84 4.74
C ILE A 318 5.78 -19.32 4.74
N PHE A 319 6.81 -18.66 5.28
CA PHE A 319 6.83 -17.20 5.35
C PHE A 319 7.07 -16.54 3.99
N PHE A 320 7.82 -17.18 3.11
CA PHE A 320 7.94 -16.72 1.72
C PHE A 320 6.57 -16.73 1.02
N LEU A 321 5.82 -17.82 1.12
CA LEU A 321 4.48 -17.91 0.54
C LEU A 321 3.51 -16.93 1.22
N TYR A 322 3.61 -16.74 2.53
CA TYR A 322 2.81 -15.77 3.26
C TYR A 322 3.04 -14.32 2.77
N PHE A 323 4.27 -13.85 2.75
CA PHE A 323 4.60 -12.50 2.29
C PHE A 323 4.29 -12.31 0.80
N LEU A 324 4.55 -13.34 -0.02
CA LEU A 324 4.23 -13.32 -1.44
C LEU A 324 2.72 -13.21 -1.68
N SER A 325 1.94 -14.05 -1.00
CA SER A 325 0.46 -14.04 -1.16
C SER A 325 -0.17 -12.73 -0.74
N LEU A 326 0.28 -12.14 0.37
CA LEU A 326 -0.19 -10.83 0.81
C LEU A 326 0.18 -9.73 -0.19
N SER A 327 1.42 -9.73 -0.70
CA SER A 327 1.89 -8.70 -1.63
C SER A 327 1.20 -8.81 -2.99
N VAL A 328 1.05 -10.03 -3.52
CA VAL A 328 0.32 -10.27 -4.77
C VAL A 328 -1.16 -9.94 -4.60
N GLY A 329 -1.78 -10.37 -3.51
CA GLY A 329 -3.19 -10.07 -3.21
C GLY A 329 -3.45 -8.56 -3.14
N MET A 330 -2.58 -7.81 -2.47
CA MET A 330 -2.65 -6.35 -2.40
C MET A 330 -2.53 -5.71 -3.80
N MET A 331 -1.55 -6.14 -4.61
CA MET A 331 -1.33 -5.60 -5.96
C MET A 331 -2.51 -5.89 -6.89
N VAL A 332 -3.03 -7.12 -6.87
CA VAL A 332 -4.20 -7.50 -7.70
C VAL A 332 -5.42 -6.69 -7.31
N TYR A 333 -5.66 -6.53 -6.00
CA TYR A 333 -6.77 -5.75 -5.51
C TYR A 333 -6.68 -4.26 -5.94
N LEU A 334 -5.52 -3.65 -5.75
CA LEU A 334 -5.29 -2.25 -6.14
C LEU A 334 -5.44 -2.05 -7.65
N TRP A 335 -4.96 -3.00 -8.45
CA TRP A 335 -5.14 -2.99 -9.91
C TRP A 335 -6.62 -3.10 -10.31
N GLN A 336 -7.37 -4.01 -9.70
CA GLN A 336 -8.81 -4.15 -9.93
C GLN A 336 -9.59 -2.91 -9.49
N SER A 337 -9.24 -2.32 -8.35
CA SER A 337 -9.87 -1.10 -7.85
C SER A 337 -9.65 0.08 -8.81
N SER A 338 -8.46 0.21 -9.35
CA SER A 338 -8.13 1.24 -10.34
C SER A 338 -8.93 1.07 -11.64
N HIS A 339 -9.13 -0.16 -12.13
CA HIS A 339 -9.89 -0.41 -13.36
C HIS A 339 -11.40 -0.37 -13.17
N LYS A 340 -11.92 -0.83 -12.03
CA LYS A 340 -13.38 -0.87 -11.78
C LYS A 340 -14.02 0.51 -11.68
N GLN A 341 -13.24 1.53 -11.33
CA GLN A 341 -13.72 2.92 -11.29
C GLN A 341 -13.82 3.57 -12.68
N ILE A 342 -13.11 3.05 -13.67
CA ILE A 342 -13.17 3.50 -15.07
C ILE A 342 -14.48 3.01 -15.73
N ASP A 343 -15.01 1.85 -15.32
CA ASP A 343 -16.20 1.23 -15.92
C ASP A 343 -17.54 1.75 -15.34
N ILE A 344 -17.52 2.61 -14.31
CA ILE A 344 -18.76 3.13 -13.66
C ILE A 344 -19.08 4.58 -14.13
N ASN A 345 -18.23 5.19 -14.92
CA ASN A 345 -18.45 6.49 -15.59
C ASN A 345 -18.69 6.28 -17.08
#